data_2e8af654a32e34843ec2e304ce1220a2
#
_entry.id   2e8af654a32e34843ec2e304ce1220a2
#
_cell.length_a   1.000
_cell.length_b   1.000
_cell.length_c   1.000
_cell.angle_alpha   90.00
_cell.angle_beta   90.00
_cell.angle_gamma   90.00
#
_symmetry.space_group_name_H-M   'P 1'
#
loop_
_entity.id
_entity.type
_entity.pdbx_description
1 polymer ?
#
loop_
_entity_poly.entity_id
_entity_poly.type
_entity_poly.pdbx_seq_one_letter_code
_entity_poly.pdbx_strand_id
1 'polypeptide(L)'
;MCIRDRTAITHFRIIERLGYVTLVECSLETGRTHQIRAHMKHIGHTLFNDARYGGDRILKGTTFTKYKQFVKNCFSSLPRQALHAKTLGFNHPKTNRWMDFDSPIPKDIETTLERWRNYSKHKYN
;
A
#
# COMPACT_ATOMS: atom_id res chain seq x y z
N MET A 1 -5.02 1.15 14.42
CA MET A 1 -6.44 1.15 14.02
C MET A 1 -6.80 -0.17 13.38
N CYS A 2 -8.01 -0.63 13.59
CA CYS A 2 -8.47 -1.93 13.07
C CYS A 2 -9.74 -1.74 12.23
N ILE A 3 -9.84 -2.51 11.15
CA ILE A 3 -11.02 -2.58 10.31
C ILE A 3 -11.58 -3.99 10.40
N ARG A 4 -12.88 -4.11 10.71
CA ARG A 4 -13.54 -5.40 10.81
C ARG A 4 -14.73 -5.44 9.89
N ASP A 5 -14.82 -6.47 9.05
CA ASP A 5 -15.96 -6.75 8.20
C ASP A 5 -16.28 -8.24 8.30
N ARG A 6 -17.44 -8.56 8.90
CA ARG A 6 -17.85 -9.94 9.19
C ARG A 6 -16.76 -10.65 10.02
N THR A 7 -16.00 -11.57 9.38
CA THR A 7 -14.93 -12.31 10.05
C THR A 7 -13.53 -11.88 9.59
N ALA A 8 -13.43 -10.80 8.81
CA ALA A 8 -12.15 -10.31 8.32
C ALA A 8 -11.67 -9.14 9.17
N ILE A 9 -10.44 -9.23 9.67
CA ILE A 9 -9.85 -8.20 10.54
C ILE A 9 -8.50 -7.79 9.99
N THR A 10 -8.35 -6.48 9.75
CA THR A 10 -7.10 -5.85 9.31
C THR A 10 -6.69 -4.79 10.32
N HIS A 11 -5.47 -4.89 10.83
CA HIS A 11 -4.84 -3.84 11.63
C HIS A 11 -3.88 -3.06 10.75
N PHE A 12 -3.79 -1.75 10.94
CA PHE A 12 -2.78 -0.99 10.22
C PHE A 12 -2.21 0.13 11.07
N ARG A 13 -0.97 0.53 10.73
CA ARG A 13 -0.32 1.69 11.34
C ARG A 13 0.37 2.51 10.25
N ILE A 14 0.44 3.81 10.46
CA ILE A 14 1.11 4.72 9.54
C ILE A 14 2.61 4.64 9.77
N ILE A 15 3.37 4.36 8.70
CA ILE A 15 4.83 4.36 8.72
C ILE A 15 5.36 5.73 8.33
N GLU A 16 4.85 6.30 7.24
CA GLU A 16 5.36 7.56 6.70
C GLU A 16 4.29 8.27 5.89
N ARG A 17 4.13 9.57 6.13
CA ARG A 17 3.24 10.43 5.33
C ARG A 17 4.05 11.10 4.24
N LEU A 18 3.59 10.98 2.99
CA LEU A 18 4.31 11.41 1.79
C LEU A 18 3.50 12.43 0.98
N GLY A 19 2.81 13.34 1.66
CA GLY A 19 1.95 14.33 1.02
C GLY A 19 0.57 13.77 0.73
N TYR A 20 0.25 13.52 -0.54
CA TYR A 20 -1.06 12.99 -0.94
C TYR A 20 -1.18 11.49 -0.81
N VAL A 21 -0.11 10.79 -0.49
CA VAL A 21 -0.12 9.35 -0.23
C VAL A 21 0.54 9.05 1.11
N THR A 22 0.30 7.88 1.64
CA THR A 22 0.82 7.45 2.94
C THR A 22 1.27 6.00 2.85
N LEU A 23 2.44 5.71 3.40
CA LEU A 23 2.93 4.35 3.55
C LEU A 23 2.40 3.78 4.86
N VAL A 24 1.69 2.67 4.77
CA VAL A 24 1.13 1.99 5.94
C VAL A 24 1.61 0.54 6.00
N GLU A 25 1.71 0.03 7.22
CA GLU A 25 1.97 -1.39 7.46
C GLU A 25 0.67 -2.04 7.92
N CYS A 26 0.29 -3.15 7.29
CA CYS A 26 -0.92 -3.88 7.64
C CYS A 26 -0.57 -5.22 8.29
N SER A 27 -1.34 -5.60 9.31
CA SER A 27 -1.27 -6.91 9.95
C SER A 27 -2.64 -7.56 9.88
N LEU A 28 -2.68 -8.81 9.44
CA LEU A 28 -3.92 -9.52 9.20
C LEU A 28 -4.17 -10.58 10.27
N GLU A 29 -5.38 -10.60 10.86
CA GLU A 29 -5.83 -11.72 11.69
C GLU A 29 -6.53 -12.76 10.83
N THR A 30 -7.00 -12.35 9.64
CA THR A 30 -7.60 -13.21 8.62
C THR A 30 -6.94 -12.92 7.28
N GLY A 31 -7.01 -13.84 6.34
CA GLY A 31 -6.38 -13.66 5.03
C GLY A 31 -7.38 -13.88 3.89
N ARG A 32 -8.48 -13.15 3.88
CA ARG A 32 -9.47 -13.29 2.82
C ARG A 32 -9.01 -12.64 1.53
N THR A 33 -9.58 -13.07 0.41
CA THR A 33 -9.24 -12.57 -0.93
C THR A 33 -9.36 -11.05 -0.99
N HIS A 34 -8.30 -10.39 -1.42
CA HIS A 34 -8.20 -8.92 -1.54
C HIS A 34 -8.55 -8.15 -0.26
N GLN A 35 -8.36 -8.77 0.90
CA GLN A 35 -8.81 -8.19 2.18
C GLN A 35 -8.29 -6.76 2.41
N ILE A 36 -6.99 -6.53 2.29
CA ILE A 36 -6.40 -5.20 2.49
C ILE A 36 -6.96 -4.21 1.48
N ARG A 37 -7.03 -4.62 0.21
CA ARG A 37 -7.51 -3.77 -0.87
C ARG A 37 -8.97 -3.34 -0.64
N ALA A 38 -9.82 -4.30 -0.28
CA ALA A 38 -11.24 -4.04 -0.01
C ALA A 38 -11.45 -3.19 1.23
N HIS A 39 -10.75 -3.50 2.33
CA HIS A 39 -10.86 -2.74 3.57
C HIS A 39 -10.39 -1.29 3.40
N MET A 40 -9.27 -1.08 2.74
CA MET A 40 -8.75 0.27 2.52
C MET A 40 -9.68 1.08 1.62
N LYS A 41 -10.28 0.46 0.61
CA LYS A 41 -11.31 1.10 -0.22
C LYS A 41 -12.51 1.50 0.64
N HIS A 42 -12.94 0.62 1.53
CA HIS A 42 -14.10 0.84 2.39
C HIS A 42 -13.93 2.08 3.27
N ILE A 43 -12.73 2.33 3.80
CA ILE A 43 -12.47 3.51 4.62
C ILE A 43 -12.05 4.74 3.81
N GLY A 44 -12.14 4.67 2.48
CA GLY A 44 -11.86 5.80 1.61
C GLY A 44 -10.39 6.02 1.28
N HIS A 45 -9.54 5.01 1.50
CA HIS A 45 -8.10 5.09 1.27
C HIS A 45 -7.61 3.96 0.36
N THR A 46 -8.06 3.99 -0.89
CA THR A 46 -7.70 2.99 -1.90
C THR A 46 -6.19 2.93 -2.10
N LEU A 47 -5.67 1.72 -2.35
CA LEU A 47 -4.25 1.54 -2.62
C LEU A 47 -3.84 2.24 -3.91
N PHE A 48 -2.62 2.80 -3.91
CA PHE A 48 -2.06 3.48 -5.07
C PHE A 48 -1.96 2.51 -6.25
N ASN A 49 -2.47 2.92 -7.40
CA ASN A 49 -2.54 2.16 -8.65
C ASN A 49 -3.31 0.84 -8.57
N ASP A 50 -4.29 0.75 -7.69
CA ASP A 50 -5.17 -0.41 -7.59
C ASP A 50 -6.35 -0.25 -8.55
N ALA A 51 -6.22 -0.77 -9.77
CA ALA A 51 -7.22 -0.61 -10.82
C ALA A 51 -8.58 -1.17 -10.45
N ARG A 52 -8.61 -2.33 -9.79
CA ARG A 52 -9.88 -2.98 -9.41
C ARG A 52 -10.69 -2.16 -8.41
N TYR A 53 -10.01 -1.43 -7.52
CA TYR A 53 -10.67 -0.65 -6.48
C TYR A 53 -10.58 0.86 -6.71
N GLY A 54 -10.25 1.27 -7.93
CA GLY A 54 -10.29 2.66 -8.34
C GLY A 54 -9.08 3.51 -7.96
N GLY A 55 -7.95 2.88 -7.62
CA GLY A 55 -6.72 3.58 -7.23
C GLY A 55 -5.78 3.90 -8.38
N ASP A 56 -6.17 3.59 -9.62
CA ASP A 56 -5.35 3.82 -10.82
C ASP A 56 -5.60 5.19 -11.45
N ARG A 57 -6.05 6.15 -10.65
CA ARG A 57 -6.32 7.53 -11.08
C ARG A 57 -5.98 8.47 -9.93
N ILE A 58 -5.96 9.76 -10.24
CA ILE A 58 -5.70 10.79 -9.23
C ILE A 58 -6.94 10.94 -8.36
N LEU A 59 -6.85 10.49 -7.10
CA LEU A 59 -7.93 10.61 -6.13
C LEU A 59 -7.75 11.83 -5.23
N LYS A 60 -6.53 12.34 -5.12
CA LYS A 60 -6.21 13.46 -4.25
C LYS A 60 -5.01 14.22 -4.79
N GLY A 61 -5.04 15.55 -4.67
CA GLY A 61 -3.95 16.40 -5.11
C GLY A 61 -4.46 17.59 -5.91
N THR A 62 -3.56 18.19 -6.70
CA THR A 62 -3.87 19.39 -7.47
C THR A 62 -4.32 19.04 -8.89
N THR A 63 -4.85 20.07 -9.61
CA THR A 63 -5.22 19.94 -11.02
C THR A 63 -4.08 20.38 -11.96
N PHE A 64 -2.93 20.76 -11.42
CA PHE A 64 -1.79 21.24 -12.21
C PHE A 64 -1.20 20.12 -13.08
N THR A 65 -0.81 20.48 -14.31
CA THR A 65 -0.25 19.55 -15.29
C THR A 65 0.99 18.81 -14.76
N LYS A 66 1.87 19.51 -14.03
CA LYS A 66 3.08 18.90 -13.45
C LYS A 66 2.74 17.78 -12.48
N TYR A 67 1.72 17.97 -11.64
CA TYR A 67 1.28 16.94 -10.72
C TYR A 67 0.70 15.74 -11.45
N LYS A 68 -0.17 15.98 -12.43
CA LYS A 68 -0.76 14.90 -13.24
C LYS A 68 0.33 14.08 -13.95
N GLN A 69 1.34 14.75 -14.51
CA GLN A 69 2.46 14.06 -15.15
C GLN A 69 3.28 13.25 -14.14
N PHE A 70 3.52 13.81 -12.97
CA PHE A 70 4.20 13.10 -11.89
C PHE A 70 3.49 11.82 -11.49
N VAL A 71 2.17 11.87 -11.25
CA VAL A 71 1.37 10.69 -10.89
C VAL A 71 1.40 9.66 -12.01
N LYS A 72 1.28 10.10 -13.26
CA LYS A 72 1.34 9.22 -14.43
C LYS A 72 2.68 8.49 -14.51
N ASN A 73 3.78 9.19 -14.23
CA ASN A 73 5.11 8.58 -14.20
C ASN A 73 5.22 7.55 -13.08
N CYS A 74 4.63 7.82 -11.92
CA CYS A 74 4.59 6.86 -10.80
C CYS A 74 3.79 5.62 -11.17
N PHE A 75 2.65 5.77 -11.84
CA PHE A 75 1.87 4.63 -12.30
C PHE A 75 2.65 3.78 -13.31
N SER A 76 3.46 4.41 -14.16
CA SER A 76 4.29 3.69 -15.13
C SER A 76 5.40 2.89 -14.44
N SER A 77 6.00 3.43 -13.38
CA SER A 77 7.07 2.74 -12.66
C SER A 77 6.56 1.64 -11.73
N LEU A 78 5.27 1.67 -11.37
CA LEU A 78 4.63 0.66 -10.53
C LEU A 78 3.31 0.26 -11.19
N PRO A 79 3.34 -0.65 -12.19
CA PRO A 79 2.15 -0.97 -13.00
C PRO A 79 1.23 -2.00 -12.32
N ARG A 80 1.02 -1.88 -11.03
CA ARG A 80 0.16 -2.76 -10.24
C ARG A 80 -0.21 -2.06 -8.93
N GLN A 81 -1.13 -2.63 -8.17
CA GLN A 81 -1.46 -2.09 -6.85
C GLN A 81 -0.22 -2.06 -5.95
N ALA A 82 -0.05 -0.97 -5.22
CA ALA A 82 1.08 -0.76 -4.31
C ALA A 82 0.87 -1.57 -3.03
N LEU A 83 1.12 -2.87 -3.11
CA LEU A 83 0.93 -3.82 -2.01
C LEU A 83 2.03 -4.87 -2.05
N HIS A 84 2.63 -5.13 -0.89
CA HIS A 84 3.67 -6.14 -0.76
C HIS A 84 3.53 -6.90 0.55
N ALA A 85 3.56 -8.22 0.47
CA ALA A 85 3.58 -9.09 1.64
C ALA A 85 5.02 -9.18 2.17
N LYS A 86 5.31 -8.41 3.23
CA LYS A 86 6.67 -8.29 3.77
C LYS A 86 7.06 -9.49 4.63
N THR A 87 6.16 -9.93 5.51
CA THR A 87 6.45 -11.04 6.42
C THR A 87 5.36 -12.10 6.36
N LEU A 88 5.77 -13.34 6.57
CA LEU A 88 4.88 -14.49 6.67
C LEU A 88 5.37 -15.41 7.76
N GLY A 89 4.50 -15.76 8.71
CA GLY A 89 4.82 -16.69 9.78
C GLY A 89 3.78 -17.80 9.86
N PHE A 90 4.24 -19.02 10.11
CA PHE A 90 3.34 -20.17 10.27
C PHE A 90 4.08 -21.31 10.98
N ASN A 91 3.29 -22.25 11.54
CA ASN A 91 3.84 -23.48 12.09
C ASN A 91 4.00 -24.49 10.97
N HIS A 92 5.20 -25.10 10.88
CA HIS A 92 5.48 -26.12 9.88
C HIS A 92 4.52 -27.30 10.05
N PRO A 93 3.85 -27.77 8.99
CA PRO A 93 2.81 -28.80 9.11
C PRO A 93 3.32 -30.15 9.61
N LYS A 94 4.60 -30.48 9.40
CA LYS A 94 5.19 -31.76 9.84
C LYS A 94 5.86 -31.67 11.21
N THR A 95 6.61 -30.61 11.46
CA THR A 95 7.43 -30.47 12.67
C THR A 95 6.79 -29.62 13.75
N ASN A 96 5.70 -28.92 13.41
CA ASN A 96 5.04 -27.93 14.27
C ASN A 96 5.99 -26.83 14.77
N ARG A 97 7.07 -26.60 14.07
CA ARG A 97 8.05 -25.60 14.36
C ARG A 97 7.61 -24.27 13.78
N TRP A 98 7.74 -23.18 14.55
CA TRP A 98 7.44 -21.84 14.02
C TRP A 98 8.44 -21.47 12.94
N MET A 99 7.93 -21.03 11.80
CA MET A 99 8.73 -20.55 10.68
C MET A 99 8.29 -19.16 10.31
N ASP A 100 9.24 -18.25 10.11
CA ASP A 100 8.92 -16.93 9.61
C ASP A 100 9.84 -16.55 8.45
N PHE A 101 9.30 -15.73 7.56
CA PHE A 101 9.99 -15.30 6.36
C PHE A 101 9.79 -13.79 6.20
N ASP A 102 10.86 -13.10 5.82
CA ASP A 102 10.81 -11.68 5.52
C ASP A 102 11.23 -11.46 4.07
N SER A 103 10.50 -10.57 3.37
CA SER A 103 10.78 -10.22 2.00
C SER A 103 11.01 -8.71 1.90
N PRO A 104 12.16 -8.26 1.39
CA PRO A 104 12.42 -6.84 1.26
C PRO A 104 11.42 -6.19 0.30
N ILE A 105 11.18 -4.89 0.50
CA ILE A 105 10.29 -4.12 -0.36
C ILE A 105 10.79 -4.19 -1.81
N PRO A 106 9.93 -4.56 -2.78
CA PRO A 106 10.34 -4.63 -4.18
C PRO A 106 10.82 -3.28 -4.71
N LYS A 107 11.72 -3.33 -5.67
CA LYS A 107 12.34 -2.13 -6.24
C LYS A 107 11.33 -1.17 -6.84
N ASP A 108 10.28 -1.67 -7.50
CA ASP A 108 9.25 -0.82 -8.10
C ASP A 108 8.48 -0.02 -7.04
N ILE A 109 8.14 -0.62 -5.92
CA ILE A 109 7.50 0.08 -4.80
C ILE A 109 8.49 1.07 -4.17
N GLU A 110 9.72 0.66 -3.95
CA GLU A 110 10.74 1.52 -3.36
C GLU A 110 11.03 2.74 -4.23
N THR A 111 11.14 2.56 -5.54
CA THR A 111 11.32 3.67 -6.49
C THR A 111 10.15 4.65 -6.42
N THR A 112 8.94 4.15 -6.35
CA THR A 112 7.74 4.98 -6.24
C THR A 112 7.70 5.74 -4.92
N LEU A 113 8.09 5.10 -3.81
CA LEU A 113 8.21 5.77 -2.51
C LEU A 113 9.21 6.92 -2.56
N GLU A 114 10.38 6.70 -3.18
CA GLU A 114 11.39 7.75 -3.34
C GLU A 114 10.88 8.93 -4.17
N ARG A 115 10.14 8.66 -5.24
CA ARG A 115 9.54 9.71 -6.06
C ARG A 115 8.56 10.55 -5.25
N TRP A 116 7.70 9.91 -4.45
CA TRP A 116 6.76 10.61 -3.59
C TRP A 116 7.46 11.39 -2.47
N ARG A 117 8.52 10.84 -1.88
CA ARG A 117 9.32 11.55 -0.88
C ARG A 117 9.90 12.83 -1.46
N ASN A 118 10.50 12.75 -2.63
CA ASN A 118 11.09 13.90 -3.30
C ASN A 118 10.03 14.94 -3.67
N TYR A 119 8.91 14.51 -4.21
CA TYR A 119 7.81 15.41 -4.55
C TYR A 119 7.27 16.12 -3.32
N SER A 120 7.01 15.38 -2.26
CA SER A 120 6.48 15.93 -1.00
C SER A 120 7.45 16.94 -0.38
N LYS A 121 8.75 16.62 -0.40
CA LYS A 121 9.80 17.50 0.12
C LYS A 121 9.87 18.82 -0.64
N HIS A 122 9.83 18.79 -1.96
CA HIS A 122 9.87 19.98 -2.78
C HIS A 122 8.59 20.81 -2.67
N LYS A 123 7.45 20.17 -2.49
CA LYS A 123 6.17 20.84 -2.37
C LYS A 123 6.07 21.69 -1.10
N TYR A 124 6.66 21.21 -0.01
CA TYR A 124 6.53 21.87 1.30
C TYR A 124 7.75 22.70 1.70
N ASN A 125 8.73 22.77 0.82
CA ASN A 125 9.88 23.68 0.96
C ASN A 125 9.65 24.93 0.09
#